data_0a8c53f3a78ba65689868d29fe2b83c3
#
_entry.id   0a8c53f3a78ba65689868d29fe2b83c3
#
_cell.length_a   1.000
_cell.length_b   1.000
_cell.length_c   1.000
_cell.angle_alpha   90.00
_cell.angle_beta   90.00
_cell.angle_gamma   90.00
#
_symmetry.space_group_name_H-M   'P 1'
#
loop_
_entity.id
_entity.type
_entity.pdbx_description
1 polymer ?
#
loop_
_entity_poly.entity_id
_entity_poly.type
_entity_poly.pdbx_seq_one_letter_code
_entity_poly.pdbx_strand_id
1 'polypeptide(L)'
;MVNDKLQGHILEIIDNQMRDNNPECTKKIFKKLVASGYTEIIAKKMIGAILVEELYYVMKNEELFNEERYSEKLNKLPLFIKKL
;
A
#
# COMPACT_ATOMS: atom_id res chain seq x y z
N MET A 1 10.76 -14.24 -4.99
CA MET A 1 11.57 -13.70 -3.90
C MET A 1 11.60 -12.18 -3.97
N VAL A 2 11.45 -11.54 -2.84
CA VAL A 2 11.40 -10.09 -2.82
C VAL A 2 12.82 -9.52 -2.92
N ASN A 3 12.98 -8.58 -3.83
CA ASN A 3 14.22 -7.85 -3.99
C ASN A 3 14.28 -6.77 -2.89
N ASP A 4 15.32 -6.79 -2.06
CA ASP A 4 15.45 -5.82 -0.96
C ASP A 4 15.44 -4.39 -1.42
N LYS A 5 16.04 -4.10 -2.57
CA LYS A 5 16.04 -2.75 -3.14
C LYS A 5 14.63 -2.34 -3.54
N LEU A 6 13.89 -3.25 -4.16
CA LEU A 6 12.52 -2.97 -4.57
C LEU A 6 11.65 -2.73 -3.34
N GLN A 7 11.81 -3.57 -2.32
CA GLN A 7 11.05 -3.41 -1.08
C GLN A 7 11.34 -2.06 -0.43
N GLY A 8 12.62 -1.66 -0.41
CA GLY A 8 13.01 -0.36 0.13
C GLY A 8 12.37 0.79 -0.63
N HIS A 9 12.33 0.70 -1.95
CA HIS A 9 11.70 1.72 -2.79
C HIS A 9 10.21 1.81 -2.52
N ILE A 10 9.54 0.66 -2.38
CA ILE A 10 8.10 0.62 -2.09
C ILE A 10 7.80 1.27 -0.75
N LEU A 11 8.59 0.94 0.27
CA LEU A 11 8.40 1.55 1.59
C LEU A 11 8.63 3.05 1.55
N GLU A 12 9.61 3.50 0.77
CA GLU A 12 9.88 4.92 0.60
C GLU A 12 8.70 5.64 -0.06
N ILE A 13 8.11 5.02 -1.08
CA ILE A 13 6.92 5.58 -1.73
C ILE A 13 5.78 5.71 -0.72
N ILE A 14 5.57 4.69 0.10
CA ILE A 14 4.53 4.73 1.13
C ILE A 14 4.78 5.87 2.10
N ASP A 15 6.02 6.00 2.57
CA ASP A 15 6.38 7.09 3.49
C ASP A 15 6.14 8.46 2.85
N ASN A 16 6.47 8.61 1.58
CA ASN A 16 6.25 9.86 0.86
C ASN A 16 4.77 10.17 0.72
N GLN A 17 3.95 9.16 0.41
CA GLN A 17 2.51 9.34 0.32
C GLN A 17 1.93 9.82 1.63
N MET A 18 2.38 9.23 2.74
CA MET A 18 1.86 9.62 4.05
C MET A 18 2.33 11.01 4.46
N ARG A 19 3.59 11.34 4.20
CA ARG A 19 4.13 12.65 4.52
C ARG A 19 3.38 13.74 3.78
N ASP A 20 3.10 13.51 2.50
CA ASP A 20 2.45 14.50 1.65
C ASP A 20 0.93 14.41 1.70
N ASN A 21 0.42 13.40 2.41
CA ASN A 21 -1.02 13.12 2.48
C ASN A 21 -1.65 13.01 1.09
N ASN A 22 -0.94 12.36 0.19
CA ASN A 22 -1.35 12.25 -1.21
C ASN A 22 -0.93 10.89 -1.77
N PRO A 23 -1.85 9.96 -1.99
CA PRO A 23 -3.29 10.10 -1.71
C PRO A 23 -3.59 9.96 -0.22
N GLU A 24 -4.67 10.57 0.21
CA GLU A 24 -5.07 10.54 1.62
C GLU A 24 -5.35 9.12 2.12
N CYS A 25 -5.80 8.25 1.25
CA CYS A 25 -6.18 6.90 1.63
C CYS A 25 -5.02 6.12 2.27
N THR A 26 -3.79 6.37 1.86
CA THR A 26 -2.64 5.67 2.40
C THR A 26 -2.49 5.93 3.88
N LYS A 27 -2.54 7.20 4.28
CA LYS A 27 -2.40 7.56 5.69
C LYS A 27 -3.57 7.06 6.52
N LYS A 28 -4.78 7.12 5.96
CA LYS A 28 -5.96 6.65 6.67
C LYS A 28 -5.89 5.16 6.97
N ILE A 29 -5.52 4.36 5.98
CA ILE A 29 -5.44 2.91 6.20
C ILE A 29 -4.28 2.55 7.11
N PHE A 30 -3.17 3.29 7.02
CA PHE A 30 -2.04 3.07 7.90
C PHE A 30 -2.46 3.24 9.37
N LYS A 31 -3.13 4.35 9.67
CA LYS A 31 -3.61 4.61 11.03
C LYS A 31 -4.57 3.53 11.49
N LYS A 32 -5.45 3.08 10.61
CA LYS A 32 -6.41 2.04 10.93
C LYS A 32 -5.70 0.73 11.28
N LEU A 33 -4.69 0.36 10.51
CA LEU A 33 -3.96 -0.89 10.74
C LEU A 33 -3.19 -0.83 12.06
N VAL A 34 -2.52 0.28 12.33
CA VAL A 34 -1.79 0.44 13.58
C VAL A 34 -2.75 0.40 14.76
N ALA A 35 -3.90 1.06 14.64
CA ALA A 35 -4.92 1.04 15.70
C ALA A 35 -5.47 -0.35 15.92
N SER A 36 -5.42 -1.22 14.91
CA SER A 36 -5.88 -2.60 15.00
C SER A 36 -4.84 -3.54 15.58
N GLY A 37 -3.65 -3.02 15.90
CA GLY A 37 -2.62 -3.83 16.57
C GLY A 37 -1.44 -4.23 15.71
N TYR A 38 -1.42 -3.83 14.45
CA TYR A 38 -0.27 -4.12 13.59
C TYR A 38 0.85 -3.13 13.87
N THR A 39 2.10 -3.60 13.79
CA THR A 39 3.22 -2.68 13.94
C THR A 39 3.29 -1.78 12.71
N GLU A 40 3.98 -0.64 12.85
CA GLU A 40 4.11 0.30 11.74
C GLU A 40 4.75 -0.34 10.53
N ILE A 41 5.81 -1.14 10.73
CA ILE A 41 6.50 -1.75 9.61
C ILE A 41 5.61 -2.80 8.90
N ILE A 42 4.85 -3.55 9.67
CA ILE A 42 3.93 -4.53 9.08
C ILE A 42 2.81 -3.82 8.33
N ALA A 43 2.26 -2.75 8.90
CA ALA A 43 1.22 -1.98 8.24
C ALA A 43 1.73 -1.43 6.90
N LYS A 44 2.94 -0.90 6.86
CA LYS A 44 3.54 -0.40 5.64
C LYS A 44 3.73 -1.50 4.59
N LYS A 45 4.15 -2.69 5.03
CA LYS A 45 4.33 -3.82 4.13
C LYS A 45 3.00 -4.28 3.53
N MET A 46 1.94 -4.26 4.33
CA MET A 46 0.60 -4.62 3.85
C MET A 46 0.14 -3.64 2.77
N ILE A 47 0.33 -2.36 3.03
CA ILE A 47 -0.01 -1.31 2.06
C ILE A 47 0.87 -1.45 0.82
N GLY A 48 2.14 -1.75 1.02
CA GLY A 48 3.08 -1.93 -0.08
C GLY A 48 2.68 -3.05 -1.04
N ALA A 49 2.12 -4.13 -0.51
CA ALA A 49 1.65 -5.23 -1.35
C ALA A 49 0.54 -4.75 -2.30
N ILE A 50 -0.35 -3.91 -1.79
CA ILE A 50 -1.43 -3.35 -2.61
C ILE A 50 -0.86 -2.38 -3.64
N LEU A 51 0.10 -1.56 -3.24
CA LEU A 51 0.74 -0.61 -4.16
C LEU A 51 1.43 -1.35 -5.33
N VAL A 52 2.15 -2.41 -5.04
CA VAL A 52 2.83 -3.20 -6.07
C VAL A 52 1.81 -3.76 -7.06
N GLU A 53 0.69 -4.25 -6.57
CA GLU A 53 -0.35 -4.78 -7.43
C GLU A 53 -0.92 -3.69 -8.34
N GLU A 54 -1.15 -2.50 -7.78
CA GLU A 54 -1.66 -1.38 -8.57
C GLU A 54 -0.65 -0.96 -9.65
N LEU A 55 0.61 -0.89 -9.29
CA LEU A 55 1.66 -0.55 -10.25
C LEU A 55 1.76 -1.58 -11.38
N TYR A 56 1.54 -2.85 -11.04
CA TYR A 56 1.52 -3.90 -12.04
C TYR A 56 0.42 -3.66 -13.08
N TYR A 57 -0.77 -3.30 -12.63
CA TYR A 57 -1.87 -3.01 -13.55
C TYR A 57 -1.59 -1.79 -14.42
N VAL A 58 -1.00 -0.76 -13.83
CA VAL A 58 -0.62 0.45 -14.56
C VAL A 58 0.32 0.09 -15.70
N MET A 59 1.33 -0.72 -15.42
CA MET A 59 2.32 -1.10 -16.41
C MET A 59 1.73 -2.04 -17.47
N LYS A 60 0.98 -3.03 -17.03
CA LYS A 60 0.43 -4.03 -17.92
C LYS A 60 -0.58 -3.44 -18.91
N ASN A 61 -1.42 -2.53 -18.44
CA ASN A 61 -2.51 -1.98 -19.23
C ASN A 61 -2.18 -0.60 -19.80
N GLU A 62 -0.97 -0.12 -19.56
CA GLU A 62 -0.51 1.20 -20.02
C GLU A 62 -1.52 2.29 -19.65
N GLU A 63 -1.96 2.26 -18.38
CA GLU A 63 -2.94 3.22 -17.89
C GLU A 63 -2.34 4.04 -16.75
N LEU A 64 -3.04 5.11 -16.39
CA LEU A 64 -2.61 5.96 -15.29
C LEU A 64 -2.93 5.28 -13.95
N PHE A 65 -2.18 5.68 -12.92
CA PHE A 65 -2.45 5.24 -11.56
C PHE A 65 -3.90 5.56 -11.19
N ASN A 66 -4.64 4.55 -10.73
CA ASN A 66 -6.04 4.70 -10.38
C ASN A 66 -6.18 4.78 -8.86
N GLU A 67 -6.28 5.99 -8.35
CA GLU A 67 -6.35 6.23 -6.91
C GLU A 67 -7.60 5.61 -6.28
N GLU A 68 -8.71 5.63 -6.99
CA GLU A 68 -9.96 5.05 -6.50
C GLU A 68 -9.83 3.55 -6.34
N ARG A 69 -9.28 2.88 -7.34
CA ARG A 69 -9.06 1.43 -7.28
C ARG A 69 -8.09 1.08 -6.16
N TYR A 70 -7.03 1.86 -6.03
CA TYR A 70 -6.04 1.68 -4.97
C TYR A 70 -6.70 1.81 -3.60
N SER A 71 -7.49 2.85 -3.40
CA SER A 71 -8.21 3.10 -2.16
C SER A 71 -9.15 1.95 -1.81
N GLU A 72 -9.89 1.45 -2.79
CA GLU A 72 -10.80 0.34 -2.58
C GLU A 72 -10.07 -0.91 -2.09
N LYS A 73 -8.92 -1.20 -2.69
CA LYS A 73 -8.14 -2.35 -2.29
C LYS A 73 -7.54 -2.18 -0.90
N LEU A 74 -7.07 -0.98 -0.58
CA LEU A 74 -6.55 -0.69 0.75
C LEU A 74 -7.61 -0.91 1.82
N ASN A 75 -8.85 -0.53 1.53
CA ASN A 75 -9.93 -0.68 2.49
C ASN A 75 -10.28 -2.12 2.80
N LYS A 76 -9.80 -3.06 2.02
CA LYS A 76 -10.02 -4.49 2.29
C LYS A 76 -9.01 -5.06 3.27
N LEU A 77 -7.96 -4.30 3.59
CA LEU A 77 -7.00 -4.72 4.59
C LEU A 77 -7.63 -4.63 5.97
N PRO A 78 -7.28 -5.50 6.93
CA PRO A 78 -6.30 -6.58 6.83
C PRO A 78 -6.89 -7.91 6.35
N LEU A 79 -8.16 -7.95 6.03
CA LEU A 79 -8.85 -9.19 5.67
C LEU A 79 -8.14 -9.94 4.55
N PHE A 80 -7.64 -9.21 3.58
CA PHE A 80 -6.91 -9.79 2.47
C PHE A 80 -5.68 -10.59 2.93
N ILE A 81 -4.96 -10.03 3.90
CA ILE A 81 -3.74 -10.65 4.42
C ILE A 81 -4.05 -11.88 5.26
N LYS A 82 -5.18 -11.87 5.95
CA LYS A 82 -5.58 -12.98 6.79
C LYS A 82 -5.74 -14.29 6.03
N LYS A 83 -6.01 -14.22 4.76
CA LYS A 83 -6.23 -15.40 3.94
C LYS A 83 -4.92 -16.06 3.52
N LEU A 84 -3.83 -15.41 3.73
CA LEU A 84 -2.53 -15.96 3.43
C LEU A 84 -2.05 -16.85 4.57
#